data_5e641c6f326e576af61476f219a6131d
#
_entry.id   5e641c6f326e576af61476f219a6131d
#
_cell.length_a   1.000
_cell.length_b   1.000
_cell.length_c   1.000
_cell.angle_alpha   90.00
_cell.angle_beta   90.00
_cell.angle_gamma   90.00
#
_symmetry.space_group_name_H-M   'P 1'
#
loop_
_entity.id
_entity.type
_entity.pdbx_description
1 polymer ?
#
loop_
_entity_poly.entity_id
_entity_poly.type
_entity_poly.pdbx_seq_one_letter_code
_entity_poly.pdbx_strand_id
1 'polypeptide(L)'
;MAFLFRGHYFLLDRYILDLTARWDGSSRFGPGNRWGFFPAVSGKWLISEEKFMDFADNWMSEFALRLGWGVTGNRPDYEYLYLSRYNSYGSNYIDLPAIKPSSLQLTNLKWERSTSYNLGVDLTLFDWRYKLVANVYHRRTEDLLFKDQKIPSSTGFGSVSY
;
A
#
# COMPACT_ATOMS: atom_id res chain seq x y z
N MET A 1 -14.27 6.05 5.76
CA MET A 1 -14.64 7.02 4.71
C MET A 1 -13.50 7.05 3.72
N ALA A 2 -13.79 7.08 2.41
CA ALA A 2 -12.75 7.09 1.38
C ALA A 2 -13.17 8.03 0.25
N PHE A 3 -12.19 8.76 -0.29
CA PHE A 3 -12.34 9.55 -1.50
C PHE A 3 -11.39 9.01 -2.54
N LEU A 4 -11.86 8.81 -3.75
CA LEU A 4 -11.06 8.35 -4.88
C LEU A 4 -11.19 9.31 -6.04
N PHE A 5 -10.04 9.72 -6.58
CA PHE A 5 -9.94 10.41 -7.85
C PHE A 5 -9.14 9.54 -8.82
N ARG A 6 -9.63 9.41 -10.06
CA ARG A 6 -8.91 8.74 -11.14
C ARG A 6 -8.96 9.62 -12.38
N GLY A 7 -7.81 9.85 -12.99
CA GLY A 7 -7.65 10.49 -14.29
C GLY A 7 -6.99 9.52 -15.26
N HIS A 8 -7.54 9.40 -16.46
CA HIS A 8 -6.96 8.65 -17.56
C HIS A 8 -6.78 9.61 -18.73
N TYR A 9 -5.58 9.65 -19.29
CA TYR A 9 -5.25 10.54 -20.39
C TYR A 9 -4.55 9.76 -21.50
N PHE A 10 -5.04 9.94 -22.71
CA PHE A 10 -4.51 9.31 -23.91
C PHE A 10 -4.08 10.40 -24.88
N LEU A 11 -2.80 10.40 -25.27
CA LEU A 11 -2.21 11.43 -26.11
C LEU A 11 -1.54 10.82 -27.33
N LEU A 12 -1.86 11.34 -28.50
CA LEU A 12 -1.24 11.00 -29.79
C LEU A 12 -1.24 9.50 -30.10
N ASP A 13 -2.23 8.77 -29.61
CA ASP A 13 -2.40 7.31 -29.76
C ASP A 13 -1.19 6.47 -29.29
N ARG A 14 -0.22 7.09 -28.58
CA ARG A 14 1.02 6.44 -28.16
C ARG A 14 1.42 6.64 -26.70
N TYR A 15 0.88 7.67 -26.05
CA TYR A 15 1.15 7.93 -24.62
C TYR A 15 -0.11 7.77 -23.81
N ILE A 16 -0.10 6.86 -22.86
CA ILE A 16 -1.19 6.60 -21.95
C ILE A 16 -0.72 6.97 -20.55
N LEU A 17 -1.47 7.82 -19.86
CA LEU A 17 -1.16 8.24 -18.50
C LEU A 17 -2.37 7.96 -17.60
N ASP A 18 -2.15 7.23 -16.52
CA ASP A 18 -3.12 7.00 -15.46
C ASP A 18 -2.68 7.70 -14.17
N LEU A 19 -3.57 8.46 -13.60
CA LEU A 19 -3.40 9.11 -12.32
C LEU A 19 -4.47 8.62 -11.36
N THR A 20 -4.08 8.24 -10.17
CA THR A 20 -5.00 7.86 -9.10
C THR A 20 -4.60 8.55 -7.81
N ALA A 21 -5.55 9.16 -7.15
CA ALA A 21 -5.36 9.73 -5.83
C ALA A 21 -6.46 9.20 -4.91
N ARG A 22 -6.06 8.51 -3.84
CA ARG A 22 -6.98 7.94 -2.86
C ARG A 22 -6.71 8.54 -1.49
N TRP A 23 -7.78 8.96 -0.84
CA TRP A 23 -7.76 9.52 0.51
C TRP A 23 -8.63 8.66 1.40
N ASP A 24 -8.02 7.94 2.34
CA ASP A 24 -8.72 7.03 3.25
C ASP A 24 -8.70 7.56 4.67
N GLY A 25 -9.87 7.55 5.30
CA GLY A 25 -10.04 7.85 6.73
C GLY A 25 -10.47 6.62 7.52
N SER A 26 -9.77 6.34 8.63
CA SER A 26 -10.09 5.23 9.53
C SER A 26 -10.10 5.67 10.98
N SER A 27 -11.15 5.26 11.72
CA SER A 27 -11.28 5.45 13.17
C SER A 27 -10.35 4.55 13.99
N ARG A 28 -9.67 3.60 13.37
CA ARG A 28 -8.71 2.71 14.03
C ARG A 28 -7.46 3.42 14.52
N PHE A 29 -7.20 4.60 13.95
CA PHE A 29 -6.08 5.45 14.31
C PHE A 29 -6.49 6.57 15.27
N GLY A 30 -5.54 6.97 16.11
CA GLY A 30 -5.72 8.09 17.01
C GLY A 30 -5.90 9.45 16.29
N PRO A 31 -6.30 10.48 17.04
CA PRO A 31 -6.39 11.84 16.50
C PRO A 31 -5.07 12.24 15.81
N GLY A 32 -5.15 12.85 14.62
CA GLY A 32 -3.99 13.27 13.82
C GLY A 32 -3.52 12.26 12.78
N ASN A 33 -3.71 10.94 12.97
CA ASN A 33 -3.25 9.91 12.04
C ASN A 33 -4.40 9.18 11.31
N ARG A 34 -5.62 9.67 11.42
CA ARG A 34 -6.81 9.02 10.86
C ARG A 34 -6.85 8.98 9.34
N TRP A 35 -6.23 9.96 8.69
CA TRP A 35 -6.27 10.10 7.26
C TRP A 35 -4.96 9.68 6.61
N GLY A 36 -5.05 8.84 5.58
CA GLY A 36 -3.94 8.44 4.73
C GLY A 36 -4.16 8.89 3.29
N PHE A 37 -3.10 9.37 2.64
CA PHE A 37 -3.10 9.74 1.23
C PHE A 37 -2.23 8.78 0.44
N PHE A 38 -2.82 8.17 -0.61
CA PHE A 38 -2.22 7.10 -1.40
C PHE A 38 -2.31 7.46 -2.89
N PRO A 39 -1.32 8.19 -3.40
CA PRO A 39 -1.23 8.52 -4.81
C PRO A 39 -0.64 7.35 -5.61
N ALA A 40 -1.03 7.27 -6.89
CA ALA A 40 -0.39 6.40 -7.86
C ALA A 40 -0.40 7.07 -9.24
N VAL A 41 0.66 6.83 -9.99
CA VAL A 41 0.80 7.25 -11.37
C VAL A 41 1.37 6.10 -12.19
N SER A 42 0.82 5.87 -13.37
CA SER A 42 1.40 4.95 -14.34
C SER A 42 1.35 5.54 -15.73
N GLY A 43 2.37 5.22 -16.52
CA GLY A 43 2.49 5.62 -17.90
C GLY A 43 2.82 4.42 -18.79
N LYS A 44 2.20 4.36 -19.97
CA LYS A 44 2.57 3.43 -21.04
C LYS A 44 2.92 4.25 -22.28
N TRP A 45 4.08 4.01 -22.83
CA TRP A 45 4.55 4.58 -24.07
C TRP A 45 4.61 3.48 -25.13
N LEU A 46 3.82 3.63 -26.18
CA LEU A 46 3.84 2.76 -27.34
C LEU A 46 4.96 3.23 -28.28
N ILE A 47 6.13 2.66 -28.13
CA ILE A 47 7.32 3.03 -28.91
C ILE A 47 7.16 2.61 -30.36
N SER A 48 6.44 1.51 -30.61
CA SER A 48 6.11 1.05 -31.98
C SER A 48 5.38 2.09 -32.81
N GLU A 49 4.61 2.99 -32.17
CA GLU A 49 3.86 4.04 -32.88
C GLU A 49 4.70 5.29 -33.17
N GLU A 50 6.00 5.26 -32.87
CA GLU A 50 6.88 6.38 -33.15
C GLU A 50 7.49 6.30 -34.54
N LYS A 51 7.56 7.43 -35.25
CA LYS A 51 8.07 7.52 -36.64
C LYS A 51 9.47 6.93 -36.82
N PHE A 52 10.29 6.95 -35.77
CA PHE A 52 11.63 6.36 -35.85
C PHE A 52 11.62 4.82 -35.81
N MET A 53 10.46 4.20 -35.55
CA MET A 53 10.28 2.75 -35.52
C MET A 53 9.62 2.18 -36.77
N ASP A 54 9.24 3.00 -37.74
CA ASP A 54 8.61 2.59 -39.03
C ASP A 54 9.38 1.47 -39.75
N PHE A 55 10.71 1.38 -39.52
CA PHE A 55 11.54 0.32 -40.10
C PHE A 55 11.23 -1.08 -39.54
N ALA A 56 10.56 -1.14 -38.36
CA ALA A 56 10.30 -2.39 -37.66
C ALA A 56 8.86 -2.91 -37.87
N ASP A 57 7.98 -2.17 -38.53
CA ASP A 57 6.57 -2.50 -38.76
C ASP A 57 6.32 -3.87 -39.36
N ASN A 58 7.26 -4.35 -40.19
CA ASN A 58 7.13 -5.63 -40.87
C ASN A 58 7.26 -6.85 -39.96
N TRP A 59 7.87 -6.71 -38.79
CA TRP A 59 8.14 -7.83 -37.89
C TRP A 59 7.77 -7.55 -36.41
N MET A 60 7.60 -6.29 -36.04
CA MET A 60 7.28 -5.88 -34.69
C MET A 60 5.86 -5.29 -34.65
N SER A 61 4.95 -6.00 -33.97
CA SER A 61 3.54 -5.59 -33.90
C SER A 61 3.26 -4.63 -32.74
N GLU A 62 4.00 -4.74 -31.63
CA GLU A 62 3.91 -3.82 -30.49
C GLU A 62 5.23 -3.78 -29.74
N PHE A 63 5.70 -2.58 -29.46
CA PHE A 63 6.77 -2.34 -28.50
C PHE A 63 6.35 -1.23 -27.55
N ALA A 64 6.15 -1.57 -26.27
CA ALA A 64 5.72 -0.63 -25.28
C ALA A 64 6.58 -0.66 -24.02
N LEU A 65 6.82 0.53 -23.47
CA LEU A 65 7.45 0.75 -22.18
C LEU A 65 6.38 1.15 -21.17
N ARG A 66 6.37 0.49 -20.01
CA ARG A 66 5.47 0.81 -18.91
C ARG A 66 6.24 1.24 -17.68
N LEU A 67 5.85 2.36 -17.10
CA LEU A 67 6.36 2.90 -15.87
C LEU A 67 5.22 3.03 -14.88
N GLY A 68 5.44 2.67 -13.63
CA GLY A 68 4.45 2.80 -12.58
C GLY A 68 5.10 3.14 -11.25
N TRP A 69 4.50 4.07 -10.55
CA TRP A 69 4.80 4.40 -9.17
C TRP A 69 3.50 4.53 -8.39
N GLY A 70 3.49 4.00 -7.17
CA GLY A 70 2.31 4.15 -6.34
C GLY A 70 2.58 3.85 -4.88
N VAL A 71 1.77 4.47 -4.05
CA VAL A 71 1.75 4.25 -2.61
C VAL A 71 0.45 3.58 -2.22
N THR A 72 0.53 2.48 -1.47
CA THR A 72 -0.63 1.81 -0.88
C THR A 72 -0.54 1.87 0.62
N GLY A 73 -1.69 1.96 1.28
CA GLY A 73 -1.78 1.96 2.74
C GLY A 73 -2.44 0.70 3.26
N ASN A 74 -1.98 0.24 4.42
CA ASN A 74 -2.62 -0.82 5.18
C ASN A 74 -2.95 -0.30 6.58
N ARG A 75 -3.99 -0.85 7.19
CA ARG A 75 -4.48 -0.47 8.52
C ARG A 75 -4.43 -1.69 9.45
N PRO A 76 -4.30 -1.49 10.78
CA PRO A 76 -4.35 -2.59 11.72
C PRO A 76 -5.71 -3.30 11.67
N ASP A 77 -5.72 -4.60 11.92
CA ASP A 77 -6.95 -5.41 11.98
C ASP A 77 -7.77 -5.08 13.24
N TYR A 78 -7.09 -4.71 14.32
CA TYR A 78 -7.74 -4.41 15.60
C TYR A 78 -8.17 -2.96 15.72
N GLU A 79 -9.26 -2.73 16.43
CA GLU A 79 -9.79 -1.39 16.70
C GLU A 79 -9.30 -0.85 18.05
N TYR A 80 -9.23 0.49 18.15
CA TYR A 80 -8.92 1.20 19.40
C TYR A 80 -7.53 0.88 20.00
N LEU A 81 -6.55 0.48 19.21
CA LEU A 81 -5.18 0.23 19.68
C LEU A 81 -4.50 1.50 20.22
N TYR A 82 -4.98 2.67 19.85
CA TYR A 82 -4.50 3.95 20.35
C TYR A 82 -5.02 4.30 21.75
N LEU A 83 -5.90 3.46 22.34
CA LEU A 83 -6.43 3.61 23.67
C LEU A 83 -5.85 2.56 24.62
N SER A 84 -5.62 2.94 25.88
CA SER A 84 -5.32 1.99 26.94
C SER A 84 -6.57 1.18 27.27
N ARG A 85 -6.46 -0.13 27.32
CA ARG A 85 -7.52 -1.04 27.74
C ARG A 85 -7.18 -1.67 29.07
N TYR A 86 -8.19 -1.88 29.88
CA TYR A 86 -8.07 -2.52 31.19
C TYR A 86 -9.01 -3.71 31.26
N ASN A 87 -8.55 -4.79 31.87
CA ASN A 87 -9.36 -5.99 32.14
C ASN A 87 -9.41 -6.25 33.64
N SER A 88 -10.45 -6.91 34.09
CA SER A 88 -10.53 -7.43 35.46
C SER A 88 -9.40 -8.46 35.65
N TYR A 89 -8.72 -8.39 36.78
CA TYR A 89 -7.64 -9.32 37.13
C TYR A 89 -8.15 -10.72 37.48
N GLY A 90 -9.46 -10.89 37.70
CA GLY A 90 -10.07 -12.15 38.15
C GLY A 90 -9.83 -12.49 39.60
N SER A 91 -9.09 -11.67 40.34
CA SER A 91 -8.88 -11.78 41.81
C SER A 91 -9.26 -10.48 42.45
N ASN A 92 -9.90 -10.58 43.61
CA ASN A 92 -10.28 -9.42 44.41
C ASN A 92 -9.18 -9.12 45.44
N TYR A 93 -8.91 -7.85 45.66
CA TYR A 93 -8.10 -7.40 46.76
C TYR A 93 -8.99 -6.77 47.83
N ILE A 94 -9.10 -7.45 48.98
CA ILE A 94 -10.00 -7.00 50.10
C ILE A 94 -11.44 -6.73 49.57
N ASP A 95 -12.03 -7.72 48.87
CA ASP A 95 -13.37 -7.67 48.27
C ASP A 95 -13.59 -6.57 47.21
N LEU A 96 -12.52 -5.87 46.77
CA LEU A 96 -12.57 -4.90 45.69
C LEU A 96 -12.08 -5.53 44.38
N PRO A 97 -12.79 -5.34 43.25
CA PRO A 97 -12.36 -5.86 41.98
C PRO A 97 -11.06 -5.21 41.54
N ALA A 98 -10.01 -6.02 41.30
CA ALA A 98 -8.74 -5.56 40.79
C ALA A 98 -8.81 -5.45 39.27
N ILE A 99 -8.25 -4.38 38.70
CA ILE A 99 -8.12 -4.15 37.28
C ILE A 99 -6.64 -4.09 36.91
N LYS A 100 -6.31 -4.59 35.72
CA LYS A 100 -4.96 -4.49 35.14
C LYS A 100 -5.02 -3.94 33.73
N PRO A 101 -3.97 -3.24 33.24
CA PRO A 101 -3.87 -2.89 31.84
C PRO A 101 -3.77 -4.16 30.99
N SER A 102 -4.57 -4.24 29.92
CA SER A 102 -4.61 -5.39 29.00
C SER A 102 -3.88 -5.15 27.70
N SER A 103 -3.69 -3.89 27.34
CA SER A 103 -2.96 -3.51 26.11
C SER A 103 -2.12 -2.27 26.34
N LEU A 104 -0.97 -2.23 25.67
CA LEU A 104 -0.15 -1.03 25.59
C LEU A 104 -0.85 0.00 24.67
N GLN A 105 -0.87 1.25 25.09
CA GLN A 105 -1.38 2.34 24.27
C GLN A 105 -0.38 2.67 23.14
N LEU A 106 -0.85 2.61 21.90
CA LEU A 106 -0.06 2.96 20.72
C LEU A 106 -0.41 4.37 20.23
N THR A 107 0.15 5.39 20.87
CA THR A 107 -0.16 6.81 20.56
C THR A 107 0.27 7.23 19.16
N ASN A 108 1.35 6.65 18.64
CA ASN A 108 1.94 6.98 17.35
C ASN A 108 1.56 6.01 16.23
N LEU A 109 0.48 5.26 16.39
CA LEU A 109 0.00 4.34 15.38
C LEU A 109 -0.33 5.08 14.09
N LYS A 110 0.33 4.71 12.99
CA LYS A 110 0.20 5.29 11.66
C LYS A 110 -0.22 4.24 10.64
N TRP A 111 -0.63 4.70 9.45
CA TRP A 111 -0.83 3.86 8.30
C TRP A 111 0.50 3.20 7.89
N GLU A 112 0.49 1.89 7.75
CA GLU A 112 1.56 1.18 7.05
C GLU A 112 1.56 1.65 5.59
N ARG A 113 2.70 2.07 5.08
CA ARG A 113 2.86 2.60 3.73
C ARG A 113 3.77 1.70 2.91
N SER A 114 3.25 1.21 1.79
CA SER A 114 4.04 0.44 0.84
C SER A 114 4.18 1.22 -0.46
N THR A 115 5.39 1.66 -0.76
CA THR A 115 5.73 2.36 -2.00
C THR A 115 6.27 1.35 -3.00
N SER A 116 5.71 1.33 -4.20
CA SER A 116 6.12 0.44 -5.28
C SER A 116 6.51 1.21 -6.53
N TYR A 117 7.58 0.73 -7.17
CA TYR A 117 8.07 1.18 -8.47
C TYR A 117 8.03 -0.01 -9.41
N ASN A 118 7.47 0.18 -10.59
CA ASN A 118 7.36 -0.85 -11.60
C ASN A 118 7.89 -0.34 -12.93
N LEU A 119 8.70 -1.16 -13.59
CA LEU A 119 9.16 -0.96 -14.95
C LEU A 119 8.79 -2.20 -15.74
N GLY A 120 8.11 -2.02 -16.87
CA GLY A 120 7.70 -3.12 -17.74
C GLY A 120 8.02 -2.83 -19.19
N VAL A 121 8.35 -3.88 -19.91
CA VAL A 121 8.55 -3.88 -21.37
C VAL A 121 7.63 -4.94 -21.97
N ASP A 122 6.82 -4.53 -22.93
CA ASP A 122 5.98 -5.42 -23.73
C ASP A 122 6.50 -5.41 -25.17
N LEU A 123 6.80 -6.57 -25.70
CA LEU A 123 7.25 -6.77 -27.06
C LEU A 123 6.42 -7.85 -27.73
N THR A 124 5.78 -7.50 -28.81
CA THR A 124 4.98 -8.42 -29.63
C THR A 124 5.50 -8.44 -31.04
N LEU A 125 5.75 -9.64 -31.57
CA LEU A 125 6.44 -9.85 -32.84
C LEU A 125 5.61 -10.73 -33.78
N PHE A 126 5.88 -10.57 -35.10
CA PHE A 126 5.39 -11.43 -36.19
C PHE A 126 3.85 -11.61 -36.17
N ASP A 127 3.13 -10.51 -36.36
CA ASP A 127 1.65 -10.50 -36.38
C ASP A 127 1.04 -11.18 -35.14
N TRP A 128 1.51 -10.77 -33.96
CA TRP A 128 1.02 -11.25 -32.67
C TRP A 128 1.33 -12.72 -32.33
N ARG A 129 2.24 -13.36 -33.07
CA ARG A 129 2.60 -14.77 -32.82
C ARG A 129 3.45 -14.97 -31.57
N TYR A 130 4.32 -14.01 -31.28
CA TYR A 130 5.20 -14.07 -30.11
C TYR A 130 5.00 -12.83 -29.24
N LYS A 131 4.71 -13.07 -27.97
CA LYS A 131 4.60 -12.00 -26.97
C LYS A 131 5.59 -12.22 -25.85
N LEU A 132 6.49 -11.25 -25.67
CA LEU A 132 7.44 -11.20 -24.56
C LEU A 132 7.03 -10.07 -23.61
N VAL A 133 6.95 -10.38 -22.31
CA VAL A 133 6.67 -9.39 -21.26
C VAL A 133 7.74 -9.51 -20.19
N ALA A 134 8.47 -8.44 -19.96
CA ALA A 134 9.44 -8.35 -18.89
C ALA A 134 9.03 -7.28 -17.89
N ASN A 135 9.08 -7.62 -16.60
CA ASN A 135 8.74 -6.68 -15.52
C ASN A 135 9.82 -6.72 -14.44
N VAL A 136 10.20 -5.53 -14.00
CA VAL A 136 11.05 -5.32 -12.83
C VAL A 136 10.28 -4.45 -11.85
N TYR A 137 10.26 -4.86 -10.60
CA TYR A 137 9.60 -4.06 -9.56
C TYR A 137 10.48 -3.94 -8.32
N HIS A 138 10.31 -2.83 -7.64
CA HIS A 138 10.87 -2.58 -6.32
C HIS A 138 9.77 -2.11 -5.38
N ARG A 139 9.68 -2.72 -4.18
CA ARG A 139 8.72 -2.34 -3.15
C ARG A 139 9.42 -2.08 -1.84
N ARG A 140 9.06 -0.98 -1.19
CA ARG A 140 9.51 -0.63 0.15
C ARG A 140 8.30 -0.39 1.04
N THR A 141 8.25 -1.08 2.18
CA THR A 141 7.21 -0.89 3.18
C THR A 141 7.79 -0.20 4.40
N GLU A 142 7.10 0.83 4.87
CA GLU A 142 7.46 1.64 6.03
C GLU A 142 6.30 1.61 7.04
N ASP A 143 6.60 1.88 8.30
CA ASP A 143 5.64 1.83 9.42
C ASP A 143 4.90 0.48 9.50
N LEU A 144 5.65 -0.62 9.33
CA LEU A 144 5.11 -1.98 9.27
C LEU A 144 4.42 -2.35 10.57
N LEU A 145 3.18 -2.85 10.44
CA LEU A 145 2.38 -3.31 11.57
C LEU A 145 2.72 -4.76 11.91
N PHE A 146 3.36 -4.98 13.08
CA PHE A 146 3.69 -6.31 13.56
C PHE A 146 2.64 -6.79 14.55
N LYS A 147 2.17 -8.01 14.35
CA LYS A 147 1.31 -8.72 15.31
C LYS A 147 2.18 -9.48 16.32
N ASP A 148 1.70 -9.54 17.57
CA ASP A 148 2.22 -10.43 18.61
C ASP A 148 3.70 -10.24 18.98
N GLN A 149 4.11 -9.01 19.28
CA GLN A 149 5.38 -8.81 19.97
C GLN A 149 5.28 -9.27 21.42
N LYS A 150 6.08 -10.27 21.79
CA LYS A 150 6.22 -10.69 23.19
C LYS A 150 7.02 -9.64 23.96
N ILE A 151 6.42 -9.12 24.99
CA ILE A 151 7.07 -8.20 25.91
C ILE A 151 7.48 -8.99 27.17
N PRO A 152 8.59 -8.65 27.84
CA PRO A 152 8.95 -9.26 29.13
C PRO A 152 7.81 -9.15 30.12
N SER A 153 7.49 -10.26 30.81
CA SER A 153 6.40 -10.33 31.79
C SER A 153 6.59 -9.34 32.97
N SER A 154 7.81 -8.88 33.21
CA SER A 154 8.13 -7.84 34.21
C SER A 154 7.46 -6.50 33.93
N THR A 155 7.01 -6.23 32.71
CA THR A 155 6.28 -4.99 32.36
C THR A 155 4.81 -5.02 32.80
N GLY A 156 4.27 -6.17 33.23
CA GLY A 156 2.86 -6.37 33.55
C GLY A 156 1.95 -6.63 32.32
N PHE A 157 2.51 -6.53 31.09
CA PHE A 157 1.81 -6.85 29.85
C PHE A 157 2.25 -8.24 29.37
N GLY A 158 1.27 -9.10 28.96
CA GLY A 158 1.59 -10.44 28.46
C GLY A 158 2.03 -10.49 27.02
N SER A 159 1.45 -9.68 26.18
CA SER A 159 1.78 -9.51 24.76
C SER A 159 1.21 -8.21 24.23
N VAL A 160 1.82 -7.64 23.21
CA VAL A 160 1.27 -6.52 22.44
C VAL A 160 0.89 -7.03 21.07
N SER A 161 -0.37 -6.88 20.71
CA SER A 161 -0.91 -7.14 19.38
C SER A 161 -1.21 -5.82 18.68
N TYR A 162 -0.65 -5.61 17.50
CA TYR A 162 -1.00 -4.51 16.59
C TYR A 162 -0.79 -4.90 15.14
#